data_3e7dfe4effb33e57e8aa1586fc671774
#
_entry.id   3e7dfe4effb33e57e8aa1586fc671774
#
_cell.length_a   1.000
_cell.length_b   1.000
_cell.length_c   1.000
_cell.angle_alpha   90.00
_cell.angle_beta   90.00
_cell.angle_gamma   90.00
#
_symmetry.space_group_name_H-M   'P 1'
#
loop_
_entity.id
_entity.type
_entity.pdbx_description
1 polymer ?
#
loop_
_entity_poly.entity_id
_entity_poly.type
_entity_poly.pdbx_seq_one_letter_code
_entity_poly.pdbx_strand_id
1 'polypeptide(L)'
;MTVMGLLDFDVKEGKLEEFLSVLEQTLPDTKAYAGCIFLKTCVYENQNKICLVEEWETKKHQEEYFAWRVSTGLTEAIEPYVSNVNTTYMDVKQTY
;
A
#
# COMPACT_ATOMS: atom_id res chain seq x y z
N MET A 1 -3.12 -14.98 14.07
CA MET A 1 -2.97 -15.19 12.63
C MET A 1 -2.89 -13.84 11.94
N THR A 2 -1.86 -13.63 11.13
CA THR A 2 -1.67 -12.36 10.44
C THR A 2 -2.38 -12.32 9.09
N VAL A 3 -2.48 -11.14 8.51
CA VAL A 3 -3.11 -10.95 7.21
C VAL A 3 -2.14 -10.24 6.27
N MET A 4 -2.12 -10.67 5.00
CA MET A 4 -1.41 -9.98 3.93
C MET A 4 -2.38 -9.08 3.18
N GLY A 5 -1.93 -7.88 2.89
CA GLY A 5 -2.63 -6.95 2.02
C GLY A 5 -1.81 -6.68 0.78
N LEU A 6 -2.44 -6.77 -0.37
CA LEU A 6 -1.82 -6.43 -1.65
C LEU A 6 -2.60 -5.25 -2.23
N LEU A 7 -1.95 -4.09 -2.34
CA LEU A 7 -2.55 -2.90 -2.92
C LEU A 7 -1.92 -2.67 -4.29
N ASP A 8 -2.68 -2.95 -5.33
CA ASP A 8 -2.23 -2.76 -6.70
C ASP A 8 -2.66 -1.38 -7.21
N PHE A 9 -1.70 -0.62 -7.69
CA PHE A 9 -1.92 0.72 -8.24
C PHE A 9 -1.59 0.72 -9.72
N ASP A 10 -2.56 1.09 -10.55
CA ASP A 10 -2.30 1.41 -11.95
C ASP A 10 -1.83 2.85 -11.98
N VAL A 11 -0.57 3.06 -12.34
CA VAL A 11 0.06 4.38 -12.32
C VAL A 11 -0.17 5.07 -13.66
N LYS A 12 -0.49 6.36 -13.61
CA LYS A 12 -0.66 7.18 -14.82
C LYS A 12 0.65 7.25 -15.58
N GLU A 13 0.55 7.30 -16.91
CA GLU A 13 1.71 7.36 -17.78
C GLU A 13 2.64 8.51 -17.39
N GLY A 14 3.92 8.20 -17.31
CA GLY A 14 4.95 9.18 -16.96
C GLY A 14 5.03 9.55 -15.48
N LYS A 15 4.23 8.92 -14.62
CA LYS A 15 4.15 9.29 -13.19
C LYS A 15 4.81 8.29 -12.26
N LEU A 16 5.39 7.21 -12.76
CA LEU A 16 5.93 6.14 -11.92
C LEU A 16 7.00 6.65 -10.95
N GLU A 17 8.00 7.38 -11.46
CA GLU A 17 9.10 7.86 -10.62
C GLU A 17 8.63 8.87 -9.57
N GLU A 18 7.72 9.76 -9.95
CA GLU A 18 7.15 10.72 -9.00
C GLU A 18 6.36 10.02 -7.91
N PHE A 19 5.56 9.02 -8.29
CA PHE A 19 4.77 8.27 -7.30
C PHE A 19 5.66 7.45 -6.37
N LEU A 20 6.71 6.82 -6.88
CA LEU A 20 7.70 6.12 -6.04
C LEU A 20 8.32 7.07 -5.02
N SER A 21 8.60 8.30 -5.42
CA SER A 21 9.16 9.32 -4.52
C SER A 21 8.15 9.69 -3.42
N VAL A 22 6.88 9.83 -3.76
CA VAL A 22 5.82 10.08 -2.78
C VAL A 22 5.73 8.94 -1.78
N LEU A 23 5.76 7.70 -2.25
CA LEU A 23 5.70 6.52 -1.38
C LEU A 23 6.91 6.45 -0.45
N GLU A 24 8.09 6.75 -0.96
CA GLU A 24 9.30 6.78 -0.14
C GLU A 24 9.19 7.74 1.04
N GLN A 25 8.49 8.85 0.86
CA GLN A 25 8.30 9.85 1.90
C GLN A 25 7.16 9.48 2.87
N THR A 26 6.14 8.79 2.40
CA THR A 26 4.93 8.52 3.19
C THR A 26 4.91 7.16 3.88
N LEU A 27 5.51 6.14 3.30
CA LEU A 27 5.43 4.77 3.81
C LEU A 27 6.18 4.52 5.13
N PRO A 28 7.23 5.27 5.51
CA PRO A 28 7.79 5.12 6.85
C PRO A 28 6.74 5.30 7.96
N ASP A 29 5.79 6.22 7.78
CA ASP A 29 4.70 6.42 8.74
C ASP A 29 3.75 5.24 8.75
N THR A 30 3.51 4.62 7.60
CA THR A 30 2.72 3.39 7.50
C THR A 30 3.39 2.25 8.26
N LYS A 31 4.70 2.07 8.06
CA LYS A 31 5.46 1.02 8.75
C LYS A 31 5.43 1.20 10.26
N ALA A 32 5.40 2.43 10.72
CA ALA A 32 5.36 2.75 12.15
C ALA A 32 3.95 2.64 12.75
N TYR A 33 2.91 2.48 11.93
CA TYR A 33 1.55 2.39 12.43
C TYR A 33 1.31 1.08 13.17
N ALA A 34 0.48 1.14 14.23
CA ALA A 34 0.20 -0.03 15.05
C ALA A 34 -0.32 -1.21 14.23
N GLY A 35 0.30 -2.36 14.40
CA GLY A 35 -0.09 -3.60 13.74
C GLY A 35 0.59 -3.87 12.41
N CYS A 36 1.36 -2.92 11.87
CA CYS A 36 2.11 -3.14 10.63
C CYS A 36 3.37 -3.97 10.91
N ILE A 37 3.44 -5.16 10.32
CA ILE A 37 4.57 -6.09 10.51
C ILE A 37 5.66 -5.81 9.48
N PHE A 38 5.28 -5.77 8.19
CA PHE A 38 6.20 -5.34 7.15
C PHE A 38 5.44 -4.67 6.00
N LEU A 39 6.20 -3.97 5.18
CA LEU A 39 5.67 -3.24 4.05
C LEU A 39 6.75 -3.13 2.98
N LYS A 40 6.41 -3.50 1.76
CA LYS A 40 7.33 -3.41 0.62
C LYS A 40 6.63 -2.73 -0.55
N THR A 41 7.37 -1.85 -1.24
CA THR A 41 6.94 -1.31 -2.52
C THR A 41 7.56 -2.15 -3.62
N CYS A 42 6.72 -2.74 -4.47
CA CYS A 42 7.18 -3.56 -5.59
C CYS A 42 6.65 -2.98 -6.88
N VAL A 43 7.47 -2.96 -7.92
CA VAL A 43 7.09 -2.51 -9.25
C VAL A 43 7.00 -3.75 -10.13
N TYR A 44 5.88 -3.88 -10.86
CA TYR A 44 5.73 -4.98 -11.82
C TYR A 44 6.70 -4.79 -12.98
N GLU A 45 7.39 -5.88 -13.32
CA GLU A 45 8.38 -5.85 -14.40
C GLU A 45 7.77 -5.36 -15.72
N ASN A 46 8.40 -4.33 -16.32
CA ASN A 46 7.98 -3.76 -17.60
C ASN A 46 6.55 -3.22 -17.62
N GLN A 47 6.02 -2.83 -16.46
CA GLN A 47 4.67 -2.29 -16.35
C GLN A 47 4.67 -1.02 -15.53
N ASN A 48 3.72 -0.14 -15.84
CA ASN A 48 3.52 1.08 -15.09
C ASN A 48 2.55 0.81 -13.94
N LYS A 49 2.95 -0.12 -13.06
CA LYS A 49 2.10 -0.66 -12.01
C LYS A 49 2.90 -0.99 -10.76
N ILE A 50 2.37 -0.60 -9.62
CA ILE A 50 2.99 -0.82 -8.31
C ILE A 50 2.11 -1.73 -7.46
N CYS A 51 2.73 -2.63 -6.71
CA CYS A 51 2.06 -3.37 -5.66
C CYS A 51 2.72 -3.05 -4.33
N LEU A 52 1.94 -2.56 -3.36
CA LEU A 52 2.38 -2.51 -1.97
C LEU A 52 2.04 -3.84 -1.34
N VAL A 53 3.07 -4.54 -0.85
CA VAL A 53 2.91 -5.82 -0.17
C VAL A 53 3.05 -5.56 1.31
N GLU A 54 1.98 -5.83 2.06
CA GLU A 54 1.90 -5.49 3.49
C GLU A 54 1.51 -6.72 4.29
N GLU A 55 2.07 -6.85 5.49
CA GLU A 55 1.58 -7.80 6.47
C GLU A 55 1.17 -7.04 7.73
N TRP A 56 -0.01 -7.36 8.25
CA TRP A 56 -0.61 -6.73 9.43
C TRP A 56 -0.96 -7.79 10.47
N GLU A 57 -0.92 -7.41 11.74
CA GLU A 57 -1.29 -8.32 12.82
C GLU A 57 -2.72 -8.82 12.66
N THR A 58 -3.65 -7.94 12.28
CA THR A 58 -5.04 -8.29 11.99
C THR A 58 -5.57 -7.42 10.86
N LYS A 59 -6.65 -7.87 10.23
CA LYS A 59 -7.35 -7.07 9.21
C LYS A 59 -7.87 -5.76 9.81
N LYS A 60 -8.31 -5.80 11.07
CA LYS A 60 -8.80 -4.61 11.76
C LYS A 60 -7.72 -3.54 11.87
N HIS A 61 -6.47 -3.90 12.16
CA HIS A 61 -5.36 -2.95 12.20
C HIS A 61 -5.18 -2.27 10.85
N GLN A 62 -5.23 -3.05 9.78
CA GLN A 62 -5.10 -2.49 8.42
C GLN A 62 -6.27 -1.57 8.08
N GLU A 63 -7.49 -1.96 8.43
CA GLU A 63 -8.68 -1.14 8.17
C GLU A 63 -8.63 0.18 8.93
N GLU A 64 -8.19 0.16 10.20
CA GLU A 64 -8.03 1.38 11.00
C GLU A 64 -6.96 2.29 10.41
N TYR A 65 -5.83 1.73 9.98
CA TYR A 65 -4.79 2.48 9.30
C TYR A 65 -5.32 3.14 8.03
N PHE A 66 -6.01 2.36 7.19
CA PHE A 66 -6.54 2.86 5.92
C PHE A 66 -7.55 3.99 6.14
N ALA A 67 -8.44 3.83 7.13
CA ALA A 67 -9.39 4.87 7.49
C ALA A 67 -8.68 6.17 7.91
N TRP A 68 -7.59 6.04 8.65
CA TRP A 68 -6.78 7.20 9.05
C TRP A 68 -6.18 7.90 7.82
N ARG A 69 -5.62 7.12 6.88
CA ARG A 69 -5.06 7.69 5.65
C ARG A 69 -6.11 8.41 4.83
N VAL A 70 -7.29 7.81 4.67
CA VAL A 70 -8.40 8.44 3.92
C VAL A 70 -8.80 9.75 4.61
N SER A 71 -8.93 9.75 5.93
CA SER A 71 -9.30 10.94 6.69
C SER A 71 -8.25 12.05 6.61
N THR A 72 -7.00 11.71 6.34
CA THR A 72 -5.89 12.69 6.25
C THR A 72 -5.52 13.03 4.80
N GLY A 73 -6.34 12.66 3.83
CA GLY A 73 -6.18 13.12 2.45
C GLY A 73 -5.53 12.15 1.47
N LEU A 74 -5.57 10.84 1.75
CA LEU A 74 -4.97 9.84 0.86
C LEU A 74 -5.50 9.94 -0.57
N THR A 75 -6.83 10.01 -0.72
CA THR A 75 -7.45 10.00 -2.05
C THR A 75 -6.94 11.16 -2.90
N GLU A 76 -6.89 12.34 -2.33
CA GLU A 76 -6.42 13.54 -3.02
C GLU A 76 -4.92 13.47 -3.29
N ALA A 77 -4.15 12.88 -2.38
CA ALA A 77 -2.70 12.78 -2.51
C ALA A 77 -2.26 11.87 -3.64
N ILE A 78 -3.00 10.78 -3.91
CA ILE A 78 -2.63 9.80 -4.93
C ILE A 78 -3.28 10.06 -6.30
N GLU A 79 -4.35 10.85 -6.35
CA GLU A 79 -5.11 11.13 -7.56
C GLU A 79 -4.25 11.60 -8.75
N PRO A 80 -3.25 12.47 -8.57
CA PRO A 80 -2.41 12.91 -9.68
C PRO A 80 -1.59 11.79 -10.30
N TYR A 81 -1.36 10.69 -9.58
CA TYR A 81 -0.40 9.65 -9.98
C TYR A 81 -1.06 8.33 -10.37
N VAL A 82 -2.27 8.06 -9.89
CA VAL A 82 -2.88 6.74 -9.95
C VAL A 82 -4.25 6.80 -10.61
N SER A 83 -4.49 5.89 -11.57
CA SER A 83 -5.78 5.79 -12.26
C SER A 83 -6.70 4.75 -11.63
N ASN A 84 -6.16 3.77 -10.91
CA ASN A 84 -6.96 2.72 -10.29
C ASN A 84 -6.21 2.10 -9.12
N VAL A 85 -6.95 1.70 -8.09
CA VAL A 85 -6.41 0.99 -6.92
C VAL A 85 -7.25 -0.26 -6.69
N ASN A 86 -6.60 -1.40 -6.51
CA ASN A 86 -7.27 -2.65 -6.20
C ASN A 86 -6.62 -3.27 -4.96
N THR A 87 -7.43 -3.66 -3.99
CA THR A 87 -6.94 -4.24 -2.74
C THR A 87 -7.36 -5.69 -2.61
N THR A 88 -6.40 -6.56 -2.28
CA THR A 88 -6.64 -7.98 -2.05
C THR A 88 -6.12 -8.33 -0.66
N TYR A 89 -6.90 -9.12 0.08
CA TYR A 89 -6.50 -9.62 1.41
C TYR A 89 -6.35 -11.13 1.37
N MET A 90 -5.35 -11.61 2.11
CA MET A 90 -5.12 -13.04 2.27
C MET A 90 -4.76 -13.33 3.72
N ASP A 91 -5.32 -14.42 4.28
CA ASP A 91 -4.92 -14.89 5.60
C ASP A 91 -3.62 -15.66 5.50
N VAL A 92 -2.66 -15.33 6.37
CA VAL A 92 -1.42 -16.11 6.45
C VAL A 92 -1.70 -17.39 7.23
N LYS A 93 -1.54 -18.55 6.58
CA LYS A 93 -1.80 -19.85 7.18
C LYS A 93 -0.56 -20.53 7.72
N GLN A 94 0.57 -20.31 7.07
CA GLN A 94 1.85 -20.94 7.45
C GLN A 94 2.99 -19.98 7.14
N THR A 95 3.96 -19.94 8.04
CA THR A 95 5.19 -19.17 7.84
C THR A 95 6.37 -20.12 8.05
N TYR A 96 7.29 -20.09 7.12
CA TYR A 96 8.43 -21.03 7.10
C TYR A 96 9.72 -20.33 7.52
#